data_f8613550027679ea7ed53b7ed675b61a
#
_entry.id   f8613550027679ea7ed53b7ed675b61a
#
_cell.length_a   1.000
_cell.length_b   1.000
_cell.length_c   1.000
_cell.angle_alpha   90.00
_cell.angle_beta   90.00
_cell.angle_gamma   90.00
#
_symmetry.space_group_name_H-M   'P 1'
#
loop_
_entity.id
_entity.type
_entity.pdbx_description
1 polymer ?
#
loop_
_entity_poly.entity_id
_entity_poly.type
_entity_poly.pdbx_seq_one_letter_code
_entity_poly.pdbx_strand_id
1 'polypeptide(L)'
;MPKSLNLFFCKECGYETIKWLGQCPSCKAWNSMVEAPKESKKRPGGAGSMLSLKKAEAKKLEEIPLDKEDRISTGYGELDRVLGGGLVAGSLVLLGGDPGIGKSTIFLSVSLHLASKGGKRVLYVSGEESLKQIKLRANRMGEVEGELYFLSESNLNQLLEVVEEREIDFLVIDSIQTMFLEEVTASPGSVSQVRECTSFLLRLAKERGITIAVIGHVTKDGNVAGPKILEHMVDVVLYFEGEQNSQLRILHGQKNRFGSTNEIAVFTMEEKGLCEVENPSALLLAGRALDCSGSIVSCGFEGTRPILMEIQALLVPTNFGLPRRTANGMDYNRLHMLLAVMERRLGIECSKFDAYINIAGGLKISEPSIDLAVLLALVSSYRNISIPEDTMVFGEVGLSGEIRGVSHSEARIEEAIRLGFKRILLPAYHAPTQGKKRDISLIPVKNIREALTIFKK
;
A
#
# COMPACT_ATOMS: atom_id res chain seq x y z
N MET A 1 -17.88 -52.08 0.59
CA MET A 1 -16.98 -51.21 -0.17
C MET A 1 -17.54 -49.79 -0.06
N PRO A 2 -16.87 -48.83 0.54
CA PRO A 2 -17.35 -47.44 0.61
C PRO A 2 -17.26 -46.84 -0.81
N LYS A 3 -18.37 -46.23 -1.29
CA LYS A 3 -18.42 -45.51 -2.57
C LYS A 3 -17.44 -44.32 -2.48
N SER A 4 -16.49 -44.24 -3.40
CA SER A 4 -15.65 -43.07 -3.56
C SER A 4 -16.53 -41.85 -3.84
N LEU A 5 -16.53 -40.87 -2.92
CA LEU A 5 -17.20 -39.60 -3.10
C LEU A 5 -16.42 -38.83 -4.16
N ASN A 6 -17.07 -38.50 -5.30
CA ASN A 6 -16.47 -37.60 -6.28
C ASN A 6 -16.45 -36.18 -5.71
N LEU A 7 -15.27 -35.54 -5.67
CA LEU A 7 -15.11 -34.16 -5.28
C LEU A 7 -15.13 -33.28 -6.53
N PHE A 8 -15.85 -32.16 -6.48
CA PHE A 8 -15.92 -31.19 -7.55
C PHE A 8 -15.33 -29.87 -7.05
N PHE A 9 -14.58 -29.16 -7.89
CA PHE A 9 -14.06 -27.83 -7.55
C PHE A 9 -14.39 -26.82 -8.64
N CYS A 10 -14.53 -25.55 -8.22
CA CYS A 10 -14.75 -24.44 -9.13
C CYS A 10 -13.43 -24.02 -9.78
N LYS A 11 -13.36 -23.94 -11.11
CA LYS A 11 -12.16 -23.48 -11.84
C LYS A 11 -11.81 -22.01 -11.53
N GLU A 12 -12.82 -21.19 -11.19
CA GLU A 12 -12.66 -19.75 -11.02
C GLU A 12 -12.20 -19.36 -9.60
N CYS A 13 -12.75 -20.01 -8.55
CA CYS A 13 -12.50 -19.60 -7.17
C CYS A 13 -11.99 -20.72 -6.26
N GLY A 14 -11.85 -21.95 -6.75
CA GLY A 14 -11.39 -23.09 -5.97
C GLY A 14 -12.40 -23.64 -4.94
N TYR A 15 -13.67 -23.20 -4.94
CA TYR A 15 -14.70 -23.71 -4.04
C TYR A 15 -14.91 -25.21 -4.25
N GLU A 16 -14.82 -26.01 -3.18
CA GLU A 16 -14.94 -27.47 -3.23
C GLU A 16 -16.30 -27.95 -2.74
N THR A 17 -16.85 -28.97 -3.40
CA THR A 17 -18.12 -29.61 -3.04
C THR A 17 -18.15 -31.06 -3.47
N ILE A 18 -18.94 -31.89 -2.77
CA ILE A 18 -19.15 -33.30 -3.09
C ILE A 18 -20.24 -33.52 -4.16
N LYS A 19 -20.92 -32.45 -4.60
CA LYS A 19 -21.94 -32.52 -5.64
C LYS A 19 -21.60 -31.53 -6.76
N TRP A 20 -21.80 -31.99 -8.01
CA TRP A 20 -21.71 -31.06 -9.12
C TRP A 20 -22.84 -30.02 -9.06
N LEU A 21 -22.47 -28.76 -9.21
CA LEU A 21 -23.38 -27.61 -9.20
C LEU A 21 -23.20 -26.86 -10.51
N GLY A 22 -24.33 -26.48 -11.17
CA GLY A 22 -24.30 -25.70 -12.40
C GLY A 22 -23.78 -24.29 -12.21
N GLN A 23 -23.91 -23.75 -10.99
CA GLN A 23 -23.38 -22.44 -10.58
C GLN A 23 -22.61 -22.57 -9.28
N CYS A 24 -21.43 -21.96 -9.21
CA CYS A 24 -20.61 -21.94 -8.00
C CYS A 24 -21.28 -21.08 -6.90
N PRO A 25 -21.49 -21.61 -5.67
CA PRO A 25 -22.11 -20.85 -4.60
C PRO A 25 -21.23 -19.66 -4.10
N SER A 26 -19.93 -19.79 -4.27
CA SER A 26 -18.96 -18.80 -3.81
C SER A 26 -18.82 -17.62 -4.78
N CYS A 27 -18.40 -17.89 -6.04
CA CYS A 27 -18.16 -16.83 -7.04
C CYS A 27 -19.30 -16.62 -8.03
N LYS A 28 -20.38 -17.42 -7.95
CA LYS A 28 -21.57 -17.38 -8.83
C LYS A 28 -21.29 -17.64 -10.33
N ALA A 29 -20.10 -18.08 -10.69
CA ALA A 29 -19.77 -18.45 -12.06
C ALA A 29 -20.55 -19.67 -12.50
N TRP A 30 -21.09 -19.65 -13.72
CA TRP A 30 -21.82 -20.76 -14.32
C TRP A 30 -20.88 -21.75 -15.02
N ASN A 31 -21.19 -23.04 -14.99
CA ASN A 31 -20.44 -24.12 -15.63
C ASN A 31 -18.95 -24.17 -15.26
N SER A 32 -18.61 -23.68 -14.07
CA SER A 32 -17.24 -23.59 -13.55
C SER A 32 -16.83 -24.79 -12.69
N MET A 33 -17.77 -25.69 -12.34
CA MET A 33 -17.51 -26.86 -11.50
C MET A 33 -16.98 -28.01 -12.36
N VAL A 34 -15.79 -28.52 -11.98
CA VAL A 34 -15.15 -29.70 -12.61
C VAL A 34 -14.90 -30.76 -11.56
N GLU A 35 -14.98 -32.02 -12.00
CA GLU A 35 -14.68 -33.17 -11.14
C GLU A 35 -13.18 -33.20 -10.82
N ALA A 36 -12.84 -33.33 -9.54
CA ALA A 36 -11.46 -33.51 -9.14
C ALA A 36 -10.90 -34.82 -9.70
N PRO A 37 -9.68 -34.82 -10.22
CA PRO A 37 -9.04 -36.06 -10.68
C PRO A 37 -9.04 -37.06 -9.53
N LYS A 38 -9.47 -38.29 -9.80
CA LYS A 38 -9.39 -39.39 -8.83
C LYS A 38 -7.93 -39.55 -8.44
N GLU A 39 -7.62 -39.52 -7.15
CA GLU A 39 -6.29 -39.77 -6.63
C GLU A 39 -5.71 -41.02 -7.30
N SER A 40 -4.79 -40.82 -8.23
CA SER A 40 -3.93 -41.90 -8.71
C SER A 40 -3.03 -42.29 -7.55
N LYS A 41 -2.99 -43.56 -7.21
CA LYS A 41 -2.11 -44.15 -6.20
C LYS A 41 -0.74 -43.45 -6.23
N LYS A 42 -0.38 -42.80 -5.10
CA LYS A 42 0.89 -42.15 -4.87
C LYS A 42 2.03 -42.95 -5.49
N ARG A 43 2.66 -42.42 -6.51
CA ARG A 43 4.02 -42.83 -6.88
C ARG A 43 4.94 -42.26 -5.79
N PRO A 44 5.83 -43.06 -5.17
CA PRO A 44 6.83 -42.52 -4.27
C PRO A 44 7.84 -41.75 -5.12
N GLY A 45 7.82 -40.43 -5.04
CA GLY A 45 8.74 -39.56 -5.77
C GLY A 45 8.24 -38.17 -6.16
N GLY A 46 7.14 -37.67 -5.59
CA GLY A 46 6.73 -36.27 -5.81
C GLY A 46 7.54 -35.28 -4.96
N ALA A 47 7.71 -34.03 -5.41
CA ALA A 47 8.47 -32.96 -4.75
C ALA A 47 8.11 -32.71 -3.27
N GLY A 48 6.96 -33.21 -2.80
CA GLY A 48 6.65 -33.29 -1.36
C GLY A 48 7.54 -34.25 -0.57
N SER A 49 8.34 -35.09 -1.26
CA SER A 49 9.29 -36.05 -0.66
C SER A 49 10.74 -35.52 -0.62
N MET A 50 11.06 -34.45 -1.36
CA MET A 50 12.42 -33.89 -1.37
C MET A 50 12.72 -32.98 -0.16
N LEU A 51 11.69 -32.33 0.41
CA LEU A 51 11.83 -31.62 1.68
C LEU A 51 11.69 -32.66 2.79
N SER A 52 12.81 -33.04 3.40
CA SER A 52 12.84 -34.04 4.48
C SER A 52 12.00 -33.55 5.66
N LEU A 53 10.93 -34.27 5.97
CA LEU A 53 10.13 -34.05 7.17
C LEU A 53 11.06 -34.26 8.38
N LYS A 54 11.62 -33.17 8.94
CA LYS A 54 12.15 -33.20 10.30
C LYS A 54 11.00 -33.72 11.19
N LYS A 55 11.26 -34.74 12.02
CA LYS A 55 10.29 -35.24 12.99
C LYS A 55 9.74 -34.05 13.77
N ALA A 56 8.42 -33.91 13.76
CA ALA A 56 7.76 -32.87 14.55
C ALA A 56 8.00 -33.17 16.03
N GLU A 57 8.64 -32.25 16.73
CA GLU A 57 8.95 -32.33 18.15
C GLU A 57 8.23 -31.18 18.86
N ALA A 58 7.38 -31.53 19.83
CA ALA A 58 6.72 -30.53 20.64
C ALA A 58 7.72 -29.99 21.69
N LYS A 59 7.89 -28.67 21.75
CA LYS A 59 8.76 -27.99 22.72
C LYS A 59 7.90 -27.17 23.66
N LYS A 60 8.33 -27.11 24.95
CA LYS A 60 7.73 -26.17 25.91
C LYS A 60 8.15 -24.74 25.56
N LEU A 61 7.31 -23.75 25.90
CA LEU A 61 7.58 -22.33 25.63
C LEU A 61 8.94 -21.90 26.18
N GLU A 62 9.34 -22.41 27.34
CA GLU A 62 10.60 -22.13 28.03
C GLU A 62 11.83 -22.70 27.27
N GLU A 63 11.63 -23.74 26.45
CA GLU A 63 12.69 -24.39 25.64
C GLU A 63 12.88 -23.73 24.28
N ILE A 64 12.02 -22.75 23.92
CA ILE A 64 12.15 -22.00 22.68
C ILE A 64 13.06 -20.81 22.94
N PRO A 65 14.27 -20.77 22.34
CA PRO A 65 15.15 -19.63 22.51
C PRO A 65 14.47 -18.39 21.94
N LEU A 66 14.41 -17.31 22.72
CA LEU A 66 14.07 -15.98 22.26
C LEU A 66 15.32 -15.35 21.67
N ASP A 67 15.81 -15.89 20.57
CA ASP A 67 16.81 -15.20 19.77
C ASP A 67 16.16 -13.91 19.27
N LYS A 68 16.89 -12.78 19.40
CA LYS A 68 16.46 -11.55 18.74
C LYS A 68 16.28 -11.89 17.27
N GLU A 69 15.07 -11.67 16.74
CA GLU A 69 14.83 -11.84 15.32
C GLU A 69 15.89 -11.04 14.55
N ASP A 70 16.79 -11.75 13.86
CA ASP A 70 17.79 -11.12 13.04
C ASP A 70 17.10 -10.39 11.89
N ARG A 71 17.07 -9.07 11.99
CA ARG A 71 16.51 -8.20 10.98
C ARG A 71 17.57 -7.87 9.94
N ILE A 72 17.24 -8.09 8.68
CA ILE A 72 18.09 -7.80 7.55
C ILE A 72 17.62 -6.49 6.94
N SER A 73 18.47 -5.46 6.93
CA SER A 73 18.13 -4.18 6.30
C SER A 73 18.01 -4.33 4.79
N THR A 74 16.95 -3.77 4.23
CA THR A 74 16.69 -3.73 2.78
C THR A 74 17.55 -2.70 2.04
N GLY A 75 18.22 -1.80 2.77
CA GLY A 75 18.90 -0.64 2.23
C GLY A 75 18.01 0.58 2.06
N TYR A 76 16.73 0.44 2.34
CA TYR A 76 15.73 1.50 2.38
C TYR A 76 15.20 1.65 3.81
N GLY A 77 15.44 2.79 4.45
CA GLY A 77 15.01 3.04 5.83
C GLY A 77 13.49 3.09 5.95
N GLU A 78 12.80 3.64 4.96
CA GLU A 78 11.35 3.70 4.90
C GLU A 78 10.74 2.30 4.69
N LEU A 79 11.34 1.44 3.84
CA LEU A 79 10.90 0.07 3.67
C LEU A 79 11.14 -0.76 4.94
N ASP A 80 12.31 -0.62 5.55
CA ASP A 80 12.63 -1.28 6.81
C ASP A 80 11.63 -0.93 7.91
N ARG A 81 11.20 0.34 7.98
CA ARG A 81 10.18 0.81 8.92
C ARG A 81 8.83 0.11 8.70
N VAL A 82 8.36 0.00 7.46
CA VAL A 82 7.10 -0.72 7.12
C VAL A 82 7.21 -2.21 7.42
N LEU A 83 8.40 -2.79 7.27
CA LEU A 83 8.67 -4.19 7.62
C LEU A 83 8.80 -4.41 9.14
N GLY A 84 8.82 -3.33 9.94
CA GLY A 84 9.00 -3.41 11.39
C GLY A 84 10.45 -3.52 11.82
N GLY A 85 11.38 -2.99 11.01
CA GLY A 85 12.83 -2.96 11.26
C GLY A 85 13.67 -3.77 10.28
N GLY A 86 13.08 -4.24 9.18
CA GLY A 86 13.75 -4.99 8.12
C GLY A 86 13.14 -6.38 7.85
N LEU A 87 13.76 -7.12 6.94
CA LEU A 87 13.35 -8.47 6.56
C LEU A 87 13.71 -9.46 7.68
N VAL A 88 12.83 -10.44 7.91
CA VAL A 88 13.02 -11.50 8.91
C VAL A 88 13.46 -12.79 8.22
N ALA A 89 14.49 -13.45 8.73
CA ALA A 89 14.97 -14.70 8.18
C ALA A 89 13.87 -15.79 8.17
N GLY A 90 13.76 -16.53 7.09
CA GLY A 90 12.74 -17.56 6.92
C GLY A 90 11.31 -17.02 6.74
N SER A 91 11.14 -15.73 6.43
CA SER A 91 9.84 -15.12 6.14
C SER A 91 9.50 -15.12 4.66
N LEU A 92 8.19 -15.12 4.37
CA LEU A 92 7.64 -14.95 3.03
C LEU A 92 6.92 -13.59 2.94
N VAL A 93 7.45 -12.70 2.10
CA VAL A 93 6.95 -11.34 1.88
C VAL A 93 6.28 -11.26 0.51
N LEU A 94 5.02 -10.86 0.46
CA LEU A 94 4.28 -10.61 -0.78
C LEU A 94 4.22 -9.11 -1.07
N LEU A 95 4.57 -8.71 -2.29
CA LEU A 95 4.38 -7.36 -2.80
C LEU A 95 3.33 -7.35 -3.90
N GLY A 96 2.18 -6.77 -3.63
CA GLY A 96 1.11 -6.52 -4.59
C GLY A 96 1.14 -5.09 -5.13
N GLY A 97 0.37 -4.84 -6.18
CA GLY A 97 0.20 -3.51 -6.76
C GLY A 97 -0.02 -3.55 -8.27
N ASP A 98 -0.43 -2.42 -8.85
CA ASP A 98 -0.70 -2.28 -10.28
C ASP A 98 0.54 -2.58 -11.14
N PRO A 99 0.36 -3.06 -12.38
CA PRO A 99 1.46 -3.21 -13.34
C PRO A 99 2.19 -1.88 -13.57
N GLY A 100 3.53 -1.93 -13.65
CA GLY A 100 4.36 -0.73 -13.89
C GLY A 100 4.56 0.20 -12.69
N ILE A 101 4.02 -0.12 -11.50
CA ILE A 101 4.14 0.74 -10.31
C ILE A 101 5.55 0.79 -9.72
N GLY A 102 6.41 -0.21 -9.99
CA GLY A 102 7.79 -0.29 -9.48
C GLY A 102 8.11 -1.52 -8.63
N LYS A 103 7.23 -2.54 -8.57
CA LYS A 103 7.42 -3.75 -7.76
C LYS A 103 8.73 -4.47 -8.04
N SER A 104 9.00 -4.78 -9.30
CA SER A 104 10.25 -5.43 -9.73
C SER A 104 11.47 -4.54 -9.50
N THR A 105 11.29 -3.21 -9.59
CA THR A 105 12.35 -2.24 -9.36
C THR A 105 12.80 -2.21 -7.91
N ILE A 106 11.87 -2.17 -6.95
CA ILE A 106 12.24 -2.12 -5.52
C ILE A 106 12.94 -3.41 -5.09
N PHE A 107 12.44 -4.60 -5.48
CA PHE A 107 13.10 -5.84 -5.08
C PHE A 107 14.41 -6.10 -5.82
N LEU A 108 14.57 -5.59 -7.04
CA LEU A 108 15.88 -5.60 -7.70
C LEU A 108 16.89 -4.72 -6.95
N SER A 109 16.48 -3.52 -6.50
CA SER A 109 17.33 -2.64 -5.70
C SER A 109 17.68 -3.23 -4.34
N VAL A 110 16.72 -3.84 -3.64
CA VAL A 110 16.97 -4.59 -2.40
C VAL A 110 17.96 -5.73 -2.64
N SER A 111 17.81 -6.47 -3.75
CA SER A 111 18.72 -7.56 -4.13
C SER A 111 20.16 -7.07 -4.35
N LEU A 112 20.32 -5.94 -5.03
CA LEU A 112 21.61 -5.28 -5.22
C LEU A 112 22.24 -4.88 -3.89
N HIS A 113 21.46 -4.26 -2.99
CA HIS A 113 21.93 -3.83 -1.69
C HIS A 113 22.36 -5.04 -0.82
N LEU A 114 21.54 -6.09 -0.76
CA LEU A 114 21.81 -7.27 0.06
C LEU A 114 23.06 -8.01 -0.43
N ALA A 115 23.26 -8.12 -1.73
CA ALA A 115 24.45 -8.77 -2.30
C ALA A 115 25.70 -7.95 -2.07
N SER A 116 25.67 -6.62 -2.32
CA SER A 116 26.87 -5.77 -2.29
C SER A 116 27.27 -5.35 -0.87
N LYS A 117 26.32 -4.90 -0.06
CA LYS A 117 26.57 -4.36 1.28
C LYS A 117 26.12 -5.29 2.41
N GLY A 118 25.10 -6.09 2.17
CA GLY A 118 24.56 -7.03 3.15
C GLY A 118 25.35 -8.34 3.25
N GLY A 119 26.26 -8.64 2.31
CA GLY A 119 27.03 -9.88 2.27
C GLY A 119 26.15 -11.13 2.14
N LYS A 120 24.98 -11.01 1.50
CA LYS A 120 24.00 -12.10 1.32
C LYS A 120 24.11 -12.69 -0.08
N ARG A 121 23.90 -14.00 -0.19
CA ARG A 121 23.75 -14.70 -1.46
C ARG A 121 22.30 -14.55 -1.93
N VAL A 122 22.13 -13.84 -3.02
CA VAL A 122 20.80 -13.45 -3.53
C VAL A 122 20.51 -14.14 -4.84
N LEU A 123 19.31 -14.70 -4.98
CA LEU A 123 18.81 -15.25 -6.23
C LEU A 123 17.55 -14.48 -6.67
N TYR A 124 17.60 -13.87 -7.85
CA TYR A 124 16.46 -13.22 -8.49
C TYR A 124 15.93 -14.09 -9.62
N VAL A 125 14.71 -14.59 -9.47
CA VAL A 125 14.04 -15.45 -10.45
C VAL A 125 12.97 -14.68 -11.17
N SER A 126 13.04 -14.65 -12.49
CA SER A 126 12.01 -14.03 -13.33
C SER A 126 11.41 -15.04 -14.29
N GLY A 127 10.07 -15.12 -14.28
CA GLY A 127 9.31 -15.88 -15.28
C GLY A 127 8.75 -14.99 -16.40
N GLU A 128 8.99 -13.67 -16.37
CA GLU A 128 8.43 -12.73 -17.37
C GLU A 128 9.53 -12.05 -18.19
N GLU A 129 10.62 -11.66 -17.56
CA GLU A 129 11.70 -10.92 -18.21
C GLU A 129 12.91 -11.81 -18.50
N SER A 130 13.54 -11.58 -19.65
CA SER A 130 14.81 -12.23 -19.98
C SER A 130 15.95 -11.68 -19.12
N LEU A 131 16.99 -12.50 -18.90
CA LEU A 131 18.20 -12.11 -18.14
C LEU A 131 18.85 -10.84 -18.69
N LYS A 132 18.77 -10.62 -20.03
CA LYS A 132 19.30 -9.41 -20.67
C LYS A 132 18.53 -8.16 -20.26
N GLN A 133 17.20 -8.22 -20.17
CA GLN A 133 16.36 -7.10 -19.74
C GLN A 133 16.61 -6.76 -18.28
N ILE A 134 16.69 -7.77 -17.41
CA ILE A 134 17.00 -7.57 -15.99
C ILE A 134 18.38 -6.96 -15.83
N LYS A 135 19.40 -7.43 -16.56
CA LYS A 135 20.75 -6.87 -16.52
C LYS A 135 20.79 -5.40 -16.95
N LEU A 136 20.06 -5.03 -18.02
CA LEU A 136 19.97 -3.63 -18.46
C LEU A 136 19.33 -2.74 -17.39
N ARG A 137 18.35 -3.26 -16.66
CA ARG A 137 17.71 -2.53 -15.56
C ARG A 137 18.65 -2.42 -14.36
N ALA A 138 19.30 -3.53 -13.94
CA ALA A 138 20.26 -3.53 -12.84
C ALA A 138 21.41 -2.53 -13.07
N ASN A 139 21.97 -2.49 -14.28
CA ASN A 139 23.08 -1.57 -14.63
C ASN A 139 22.71 -0.08 -14.52
N ARG A 140 21.40 0.27 -14.64
CA ARG A 140 20.95 1.65 -14.41
C ARG A 140 20.89 2.02 -12.93
N MET A 141 20.76 1.02 -12.06
CA MET A 141 20.59 1.21 -10.62
C MET A 141 21.92 1.25 -9.87
N GLY A 142 23.01 0.77 -10.48
CA GLY A 142 24.35 0.78 -9.91
C GLY A 142 25.20 -0.38 -10.39
N GLU A 143 26.43 -0.45 -9.89
CA GLU A 143 27.32 -1.57 -10.14
C GLU A 143 26.87 -2.78 -9.31
N VAL A 144 26.93 -3.97 -9.92
CA VAL A 144 26.56 -5.23 -9.27
C VAL A 144 27.83 -5.80 -8.66
N GLU A 145 27.97 -5.66 -7.35
CA GLU A 145 29.03 -6.30 -6.56
C GLU A 145 28.43 -7.41 -5.68
N GLY A 146 29.22 -8.44 -5.38
CA GLY A 146 28.78 -9.53 -4.51
C GLY A 146 28.06 -10.67 -5.23
N GLU A 147 27.42 -11.54 -4.44
CA GLU A 147 26.81 -12.79 -4.91
C GLU A 147 25.34 -12.61 -5.26
N LEU A 148 25.07 -11.99 -6.42
CA LEU A 148 23.73 -11.83 -6.98
C LEU A 148 23.59 -12.70 -8.23
N TYR A 149 22.75 -13.70 -8.15
CA TYR A 149 22.44 -14.65 -9.21
C TYR A 149 21.08 -14.32 -9.85
N PHE A 150 20.99 -14.52 -11.15
CA PHE A 150 19.73 -14.33 -11.91
C PHE A 150 19.36 -15.64 -12.60
N LEU A 151 18.10 -16.02 -12.51
CA LEU A 151 17.54 -17.21 -13.12
C LEU A 151 16.27 -16.84 -13.91
N SER A 152 16.21 -17.27 -15.17
CA SER A 152 14.98 -17.19 -15.98
C SER A 152 14.37 -18.59 -16.03
N GLU A 153 13.51 -18.88 -15.06
CA GLU A 153 12.87 -20.20 -14.88
C GLU A 153 11.52 -20.00 -14.22
N SER A 154 10.56 -20.85 -14.59
CA SER A 154 9.21 -20.85 -14.02
C SER A 154 8.87 -22.14 -13.26
N ASN A 155 9.68 -23.18 -13.41
CA ASN A 155 9.50 -24.46 -12.72
C ASN A 155 10.16 -24.41 -11.33
N LEU A 156 9.35 -24.46 -10.26
CA LEU A 156 9.86 -24.42 -8.89
C LEU A 156 10.65 -25.66 -8.47
N ASN A 157 10.49 -26.80 -9.15
CA ASN A 157 11.30 -27.99 -8.85
C ASN A 157 12.76 -27.78 -9.29
N GLN A 158 12.97 -27.14 -10.45
CA GLN A 158 14.33 -26.79 -10.91
C GLN A 158 14.96 -25.66 -10.07
N LEU A 159 14.14 -24.73 -9.60
CA LEU A 159 14.59 -23.68 -8.67
C LEU A 159 15.19 -24.26 -7.39
N LEU A 160 14.59 -25.31 -6.82
CA LEU A 160 15.05 -25.91 -5.57
C LEU A 160 16.51 -26.41 -5.68
N GLU A 161 16.87 -27.02 -6.82
CA GLU A 161 18.24 -27.50 -7.05
C GLU A 161 19.25 -26.34 -7.00
N VAL A 162 18.94 -25.20 -7.64
CA VAL A 162 19.80 -24.02 -7.63
C VAL A 162 19.90 -23.41 -6.24
N VAL A 163 18.79 -23.34 -5.50
CA VAL A 163 18.78 -22.82 -4.13
C VAL A 163 19.65 -23.63 -3.18
N GLU A 164 19.62 -24.97 -3.32
CA GLU A 164 20.44 -25.85 -2.49
C GLU A 164 21.93 -25.80 -2.88
N GLU A 165 22.24 -25.76 -4.18
CA GLU A 165 23.61 -25.69 -4.66
C GLU A 165 24.32 -24.40 -4.26
N ARG A 166 23.58 -23.26 -4.28
CA ARG A 166 24.16 -21.92 -4.03
C ARG A 166 23.98 -21.42 -2.61
N GLU A 167 23.32 -22.20 -1.73
CA GLU A 167 23.06 -21.81 -0.33
C GLU A 167 22.46 -20.38 -0.19
N ILE A 168 21.38 -20.11 -0.92
CA ILE A 168 20.76 -18.78 -1.04
C ILE A 168 20.22 -18.30 0.30
N ASP A 169 20.47 -17.02 0.64
CA ASP A 169 19.96 -16.35 1.84
C ASP A 169 18.67 -15.54 1.55
N PHE A 170 18.58 -14.94 0.34
CA PHE A 170 17.43 -14.16 -0.10
C PHE A 170 17.01 -14.53 -1.52
N LEU A 171 15.74 -14.83 -1.70
CA LEU A 171 15.14 -15.24 -2.97
C LEU A 171 14.05 -14.26 -3.40
N VAL A 172 14.07 -13.79 -4.63
CA VAL A 172 13.01 -13.00 -5.25
C VAL A 172 12.32 -13.82 -6.35
N ILE A 173 10.99 -13.86 -6.32
CA ILE A 173 10.14 -14.47 -7.37
C ILE A 173 9.34 -13.38 -8.09
N ASP A 174 9.61 -13.17 -9.36
CA ASP A 174 9.01 -12.14 -10.23
C ASP A 174 8.46 -12.75 -11.53
N SER A 175 7.18 -13.11 -11.60
CA SER A 175 6.10 -13.03 -10.63
C SER A 175 5.56 -14.42 -10.26
N ILE A 176 4.81 -14.49 -9.16
CA ILE A 176 4.19 -15.77 -8.72
C ILE A 176 3.23 -16.35 -9.76
N GLN A 177 2.63 -15.51 -10.59
CA GLN A 177 1.67 -15.92 -11.61
C GLN A 177 2.30 -16.75 -12.74
N THR A 178 3.59 -16.59 -12.96
CA THR A 178 4.33 -17.35 -13.98
C THR A 178 4.89 -18.66 -13.47
N MET A 179 4.97 -18.83 -12.15
CA MET A 179 5.51 -20.03 -11.52
C MET A 179 4.56 -21.21 -11.59
N PHE A 180 5.13 -22.41 -11.70
CA PHE A 180 4.36 -23.66 -11.67
C PHE A 180 5.13 -24.81 -10.98
N LEU A 181 4.35 -25.78 -10.52
CA LEU A 181 4.80 -27.09 -10.05
C LEU A 181 4.25 -28.14 -11.01
N GLU A 182 5.08 -29.06 -11.46
CA GLU A 182 4.69 -30.12 -12.44
C GLU A 182 3.57 -31.04 -11.92
N GLU A 183 3.51 -31.22 -10.62
CA GLU A 183 2.50 -32.09 -9.98
C GLU A 183 1.10 -31.47 -9.99
N VAL A 184 0.99 -30.16 -10.23
CA VAL A 184 -0.29 -29.45 -10.28
C VAL A 184 -0.75 -29.34 -11.72
N THR A 185 -1.86 -30.00 -12.06
CA THR A 185 -2.37 -30.06 -13.43
C THR A 185 -2.99 -28.77 -13.96
N ALA A 186 -3.20 -27.77 -13.09
CA ALA A 186 -3.75 -26.47 -13.46
C ALA A 186 -2.70 -25.63 -14.19
N SER A 187 -3.13 -24.74 -15.08
CA SER A 187 -2.24 -23.84 -15.83
C SER A 187 -1.54 -22.83 -14.90
N PRO A 188 -0.31 -22.38 -15.24
CA PRO A 188 0.33 -21.24 -14.56
C PRO A 188 -0.61 -20.04 -14.45
N GLY A 189 -0.57 -19.31 -13.35
CA GLY A 189 -1.45 -18.17 -13.07
C GLY A 189 -2.86 -18.54 -12.58
N SER A 190 -3.27 -19.82 -12.63
CA SER A 190 -4.52 -20.26 -12.02
C SER A 190 -4.45 -20.19 -10.49
N VAL A 191 -5.61 -20.04 -9.82
CA VAL A 191 -5.73 -19.99 -8.35
C VAL A 191 -5.04 -21.19 -7.70
N SER A 192 -5.28 -22.39 -8.20
CA SER A 192 -4.70 -23.63 -7.66
C SER A 192 -3.18 -23.62 -7.77
N GLN A 193 -2.65 -23.27 -8.94
CA GLN A 193 -1.21 -23.26 -9.18
C GLN A 193 -0.51 -22.20 -8.30
N VAL A 194 -1.03 -20.99 -8.27
CA VAL A 194 -0.48 -19.90 -7.46
C VAL A 194 -0.50 -20.25 -5.97
N ARG A 195 -1.57 -20.90 -5.49
CA ARG A 195 -1.68 -21.34 -4.10
C ARG A 195 -0.66 -22.42 -3.75
N GLU A 196 -0.52 -23.46 -4.60
CA GLU A 196 0.43 -24.54 -4.37
C GLU A 196 1.89 -24.07 -4.47
N CYS A 197 2.21 -23.20 -5.45
CA CYS A 197 3.52 -22.57 -5.55
C CYS A 197 3.85 -21.75 -4.30
N THR A 198 2.89 -20.97 -3.79
CA THR A 198 3.09 -20.17 -2.56
C THR A 198 3.27 -21.06 -1.34
N SER A 199 2.52 -22.16 -1.24
CA SER A 199 2.67 -23.16 -0.17
C SER A 199 4.05 -23.82 -0.19
N PHE A 200 4.56 -24.13 -1.39
CA PHE A 200 5.91 -24.65 -1.58
C PHE A 200 6.97 -23.64 -1.12
N LEU A 201 6.89 -22.39 -1.58
CA LEU A 201 7.82 -21.32 -1.19
C LEU A 201 7.79 -21.03 0.31
N LEU A 202 6.62 -21.06 0.94
CA LEU A 202 6.49 -20.89 2.39
C LEU A 202 7.21 -22.00 3.17
N ARG A 203 7.07 -23.25 2.73
CA ARG A 203 7.79 -24.37 3.32
C ARG A 203 9.30 -24.21 3.14
N LEU A 204 9.74 -23.88 1.94
CA LEU A 204 11.15 -23.63 1.62
C LEU A 204 11.74 -22.54 2.53
N ALA A 205 11.01 -21.42 2.68
CA ALA A 205 11.42 -20.32 3.57
C ALA A 205 11.63 -20.80 5.02
N LYS A 206 10.66 -21.54 5.57
CA LYS A 206 10.68 -21.99 6.97
C LYS A 206 11.70 -23.10 7.23
N GLU A 207 11.87 -24.05 6.31
CA GLU A 207 12.76 -25.19 6.50
C GLU A 207 14.23 -24.83 6.30
N ARG A 208 14.53 -23.90 5.39
CA ARG A 208 15.89 -23.49 5.05
C ARG A 208 16.31 -22.16 5.69
N GLY A 209 15.39 -21.45 6.32
CA GLY A 209 15.67 -20.12 6.88
C GLY A 209 15.86 -19.02 5.82
N ILE A 210 15.41 -19.25 4.57
CA ILE A 210 15.60 -18.33 3.45
C ILE A 210 14.49 -17.27 3.51
N THR A 211 14.86 -16.00 3.40
CA THR A 211 13.87 -14.94 3.21
C THR A 211 13.43 -14.89 1.75
N ILE A 212 12.13 -14.99 1.51
CA ILE A 212 11.57 -15.03 0.15
C ILE A 212 10.68 -13.82 -0.08
N ALA A 213 10.96 -13.06 -1.14
CA ALA A 213 10.11 -11.97 -1.62
C ALA A 213 9.38 -12.43 -2.88
N VAL A 214 8.06 -12.29 -2.89
CA VAL A 214 7.19 -12.69 -4.00
C VAL A 214 6.48 -11.48 -4.56
N ILE A 215 6.58 -11.26 -5.86
CA ILE A 215 5.84 -10.22 -6.57
C ILE A 215 4.54 -10.81 -7.12
N GLY A 216 3.43 -10.10 -6.85
CA GLY A 216 2.11 -10.44 -7.36
C GLY A 216 1.48 -9.28 -8.12
N HIS A 217 0.85 -9.57 -9.28
CA HIS A 217 0.09 -8.58 -10.03
C HIS A 217 -1.36 -8.58 -9.58
N VAL A 218 -1.90 -7.38 -9.31
CA VAL A 218 -3.34 -7.20 -9.07
C VAL A 218 -4.03 -7.08 -10.41
N THR A 219 -5.05 -7.91 -10.66
CA THR A 219 -5.88 -7.76 -11.85
C THR A 219 -7.18 -7.06 -11.47
N LYS A 220 -7.54 -6.00 -12.21
CA LYS A 220 -8.79 -5.26 -12.02
C LYS A 220 -10.02 -6.11 -12.32
N ASP A 221 -9.87 -7.18 -13.11
CA ASP A 221 -10.99 -7.99 -13.65
C ASP A 221 -11.21 -9.33 -12.95
N GLY A 222 -10.45 -9.66 -11.90
CA GLY A 222 -10.68 -10.86 -11.07
C GLY A 222 -10.38 -12.22 -11.74
N ASN A 223 -9.91 -12.26 -12.99
CA ASN A 223 -9.72 -13.50 -13.77
C ASN A 223 -8.37 -14.19 -13.56
N VAL A 224 -7.41 -13.52 -12.93
CA VAL A 224 -6.11 -14.12 -12.56
C VAL A 224 -6.03 -14.14 -11.04
N ALA A 225 -5.44 -15.19 -10.48
CA ALA A 225 -5.25 -15.31 -9.03
C ALA A 225 -4.43 -14.12 -8.51
N GLY A 226 -5.14 -13.15 -7.97
CA GLY A 226 -4.54 -11.94 -7.41
C GLY A 226 -3.95 -12.17 -6.02
N PRO A 227 -3.19 -11.21 -5.49
CA PRO A 227 -2.56 -11.27 -4.18
C PRO A 227 -3.52 -11.60 -3.02
N LYS A 228 -4.79 -11.23 -3.11
CA LYS A 228 -5.81 -11.49 -2.06
C LYS A 228 -5.90 -12.94 -1.61
N ILE A 229 -5.70 -13.89 -2.52
CA ILE A 229 -5.74 -15.32 -2.18
C ILE A 229 -4.53 -15.72 -1.34
N LEU A 230 -3.41 -15.04 -1.53
CA LEU A 230 -2.13 -15.32 -0.87
C LEU A 230 -1.97 -14.61 0.47
N GLU A 231 -2.76 -13.55 0.74
CA GLU A 231 -2.65 -12.72 1.95
C GLU A 231 -2.67 -13.54 3.24
N HIS A 232 -3.50 -14.59 3.28
CA HIS A 232 -3.61 -15.43 4.48
C HIS A 232 -2.45 -16.40 4.65
N MET A 233 -1.75 -16.74 3.57
CA MET A 233 -0.69 -17.74 3.56
C MET A 233 0.68 -17.16 3.92
N VAL A 234 0.97 -15.93 3.54
CA VAL A 234 2.27 -15.28 3.70
C VAL A 234 2.41 -14.58 5.06
N ASP A 235 3.64 -14.27 5.46
CA ASP A 235 3.92 -13.62 6.75
C ASP A 235 3.73 -12.09 6.67
N VAL A 236 4.13 -11.48 5.55
CA VAL A 236 4.01 -10.04 5.30
C VAL A 236 3.35 -9.80 3.95
N VAL A 237 2.42 -8.86 3.89
CA VAL A 237 1.78 -8.38 2.67
C VAL A 237 1.99 -6.88 2.55
N LEU A 238 2.60 -6.47 1.48
CA LEU A 238 2.84 -5.08 1.11
C LEU A 238 2.06 -4.76 -0.15
N TYR A 239 1.47 -3.56 -0.22
CA TYR A 239 0.82 -3.06 -1.42
C TYR A 239 1.48 -1.77 -1.89
N PHE A 240 1.82 -1.72 -3.17
CA PHE A 240 2.29 -0.52 -3.85
C PHE A 240 1.10 0.17 -4.50
N GLU A 241 0.86 1.42 -4.12
CA GLU A 241 -0.18 2.27 -4.66
C GLU A 241 0.41 3.55 -5.27
N GLY A 242 -0.26 4.10 -6.26
CA GLY A 242 0.10 5.36 -6.91
C GLY A 242 -0.56 5.49 -8.27
N GLU A 243 -0.87 6.69 -8.67
CA GLU A 243 -1.36 6.96 -10.02
C GLU A 243 -0.20 6.92 -11.00
N GLN A 244 -0.42 6.41 -12.22
CA GLN A 244 0.62 6.28 -13.24
C GLN A 244 1.31 7.62 -13.58
N ASN A 245 0.58 8.73 -13.44
CA ASN A 245 1.07 10.09 -13.70
C ASN A 245 1.58 10.81 -12.44
N SER A 246 1.45 10.21 -11.25
CA SER A 246 2.01 10.77 -10.02
C SER A 246 3.48 10.40 -9.91
N GLN A 247 4.30 11.33 -9.41
CA GLN A 247 5.70 11.03 -9.06
C GLN A 247 5.80 10.17 -7.80
N LEU A 248 4.80 10.25 -6.92
CA LEU A 248 4.78 9.53 -5.65
C LEU A 248 4.29 8.10 -5.81
N ARG A 249 4.93 7.22 -5.07
CA ARG A 249 4.55 5.81 -4.88
C ARG A 249 4.47 5.54 -3.39
N ILE A 250 3.34 5.04 -2.94
CA ILE A 250 3.11 4.76 -1.52
C ILE A 250 3.06 3.25 -1.33
N LEU A 251 3.84 2.76 -0.38
CA LEU A 251 3.88 1.37 0.02
C LEU A 251 3.18 1.19 1.36
N HIS A 252 2.15 0.37 1.41
CA HIS A 252 1.37 0.09 2.61
C HIS A 252 1.64 -1.32 3.13
N GLY A 253 1.74 -1.46 4.45
CA GLY A 253 1.69 -2.75 5.12
C GLY A 253 0.25 -3.22 5.33
N GLN A 254 -0.25 -4.17 4.51
CA GLN A 254 -1.58 -4.75 4.68
C GLN A 254 -1.63 -5.84 5.75
N LYS A 255 -0.56 -6.60 5.88
CA LYS A 255 -0.34 -7.65 6.88
C LYS A 255 1.12 -7.68 7.27
N ASN A 256 1.40 -7.75 8.56
CA ASN A 256 2.76 -7.93 9.05
C ASN A 256 2.74 -8.71 10.38
N ARG A 257 3.29 -9.93 10.39
CA ARG A 257 3.40 -10.74 11.61
C ARG A 257 4.53 -10.27 12.53
N PHE A 258 5.42 -9.43 12.03
CA PHE A 258 6.64 -8.99 12.71
C PHE A 258 6.61 -7.51 13.11
N GLY A 259 5.53 -6.80 12.81
CA GLY A 259 5.41 -5.36 13.08
C GLY A 259 4.02 -4.81 12.86
N SER A 260 3.91 -3.48 12.95
CA SER A 260 2.66 -2.75 12.69
C SER A 260 2.28 -2.81 11.22
N THR A 261 0.98 -2.86 10.93
CA THR A 261 0.43 -2.71 9.57
C THR A 261 0.05 -1.27 9.23
N ASN A 262 0.18 -0.34 10.19
CA ASN A 262 -0.20 1.06 10.01
C ASN A 262 0.93 1.91 9.43
N GLU A 263 2.11 1.33 9.16
CA GLU A 263 3.24 2.06 8.60
C GLU A 263 3.14 2.15 7.08
N ILE A 264 3.58 3.29 6.55
CA ILE A 264 3.70 3.52 5.11
C ILE A 264 5.12 3.95 4.76
N ALA A 265 5.56 3.63 3.55
CA ALA A 265 6.77 4.19 2.95
C ALA A 265 6.40 4.97 1.69
N VAL A 266 7.07 6.11 1.49
CA VAL A 266 6.84 6.96 0.32
C VAL A 266 8.10 6.99 -0.53
N PHE A 267 7.91 6.77 -1.84
CA PHE A 267 8.98 6.75 -2.82
C PHE A 267 8.66 7.67 -3.99
N THR A 268 9.71 8.12 -4.69
CA THR A 268 9.64 8.70 -6.02
C THR A 268 10.29 7.77 -7.03
N MET A 269 9.78 7.78 -8.28
CA MET A 269 10.42 7.05 -9.38
C MET A 269 11.39 7.98 -10.09
N GLU A 270 12.65 7.61 -10.10
CA GLU A 270 13.73 8.33 -10.78
C GLU A 270 14.40 7.44 -11.85
N GLU A 271 15.31 8.03 -12.65
CA GLU A 271 16.04 7.27 -13.68
C GLU A 271 16.84 6.10 -13.08
N LYS A 272 17.38 6.28 -11.88
CA LYS A 272 18.14 5.26 -11.13
C LYS A 272 17.27 4.25 -10.37
N GLY A 273 15.95 4.36 -10.45
CA GLY A 273 15.01 3.49 -9.75
C GLY A 273 14.15 4.23 -8.74
N LEU A 274 13.73 3.54 -7.68
CA LEU A 274 12.93 4.10 -6.59
C LEU A 274 13.83 4.78 -5.56
N CYS A 275 13.52 6.03 -5.22
CA CYS A 275 14.18 6.81 -4.18
C CYS A 275 13.21 7.05 -3.01
N GLU A 276 13.69 6.90 -1.78
CA GLU A 276 12.89 7.20 -0.59
C GLU A 276 12.63 8.69 -0.44
N VAL A 277 11.42 9.02 -0.01
CA VAL A 277 11.04 10.39 0.33
C VAL A 277 10.99 10.53 1.84
N GLU A 278 12.05 11.04 2.44
CA GLU A 278 12.12 11.28 3.88
C GLU A 278 11.06 12.29 4.35
N ASN A 279 10.77 13.29 3.53
CA ASN A 279 9.80 14.34 3.83
C ASN A 279 8.75 14.51 2.72
N PRO A 280 7.71 13.65 2.70
CA PRO A 280 6.63 13.75 1.72
C PRO A 280 5.90 15.09 1.76
N SER A 281 5.70 15.65 2.95
CA SER A 281 5.03 16.93 3.12
C SER A 281 5.77 18.07 2.41
N ALA A 282 7.10 18.14 2.54
CA ALA A 282 7.90 19.15 1.84
C ALA A 282 7.81 19.01 0.32
N LEU A 283 7.84 17.78 -0.18
CA LEU A 283 7.71 17.51 -1.61
C LEU A 283 6.34 17.91 -2.15
N LEU A 284 5.26 17.58 -1.42
CA LEU A 284 3.88 17.90 -1.82
C LEU A 284 3.57 19.38 -1.78
N LEU A 285 4.27 20.14 -0.94
CA LEU A 285 4.13 21.60 -0.84
C LEU A 285 5.11 22.34 -1.77
N ALA A 286 6.04 21.63 -2.40
CA ALA A 286 6.95 22.24 -3.37
C ALA A 286 6.18 22.76 -4.59
N GLY A 287 6.45 24.01 -4.98
CA GLY A 287 5.77 24.64 -6.13
C GLY A 287 4.34 25.10 -5.88
N ARG A 288 3.86 25.10 -4.60
CA ARG A 288 2.57 25.69 -4.24
C ARG A 288 2.50 27.16 -4.67
N ALA A 289 1.38 27.54 -5.32
CA ALA A 289 1.14 28.93 -5.66
C ALA A 289 0.84 29.73 -4.39
N LEU A 290 1.59 30.83 -4.20
CA LEU A 290 1.43 31.72 -3.04
C LEU A 290 0.43 32.85 -3.41
N ASP A 291 -0.20 33.45 -2.41
CA ASP A 291 -1.16 34.56 -2.59
C ASP A 291 -2.33 34.31 -3.54
N CYS A 292 -2.72 33.05 -3.75
CA CYS A 292 -3.88 32.71 -4.57
C CYS A 292 -5.10 32.35 -3.73
N SER A 293 -6.29 32.72 -4.23
CA SER A 293 -7.55 32.29 -3.63
C SER A 293 -7.81 30.83 -3.94
N GLY A 294 -8.48 30.12 -3.01
CA GLY A 294 -8.83 28.71 -3.19
C GLY A 294 -7.73 27.72 -2.82
N SER A 295 -6.57 28.17 -2.35
CA SER A 295 -5.50 27.29 -1.87
C SER A 295 -5.35 27.36 -0.35
N ILE A 296 -5.18 26.21 0.29
CA ILE A 296 -4.95 26.07 1.73
C ILE A 296 -4.12 24.82 2.02
N VAL A 297 -3.34 24.84 3.11
CA VAL A 297 -2.63 23.66 3.57
C VAL A 297 -3.42 22.96 4.68
N SER A 298 -3.53 21.65 4.57
CA SER A 298 -4.09 20.78 5.59
C SER A 298 -3.12 19.66 5.92
N CYS A 299 -3.42 18.93 7.00
CA CYS A 299 -2.67 17.75 7.41
C CYS A 299 -3.60 16.54 7.48
N GLY A 300 -3.37 15.56 6.59
CA GLY A 300 -3.96 14.25 6.65
C GLY A 300 -3.04 13.23 7.31
N PHE A 301 -3.56 12.04 7.59
CA PHE A 301 -2.78 10.90 8.03
C PHE A 301 -2.85 9.79 6.99
N GLU A 302 -1.70 9.27 6.64
CA GLU A 302 -1.57 8.01 5.93
C GLU A 302 -0.82 7.02 6.84
N GLY A 303 -1.51 5.97 7.26
CA GLY A 303 -1.00 5.08 8.30
C GLY A 303 -0.78 5.82 9.62
N THR A 304 0.46 5.83 10.12
CA THR A 304 0.88 6.56 11.33
C THR A 304 1.50 7.93 11.02
N ARG A 305 1.66 8.29 9.75
CA ARG A 305 2.44 9.45 9.34
C ARG A 305 1.54 10.65 9.04
N PRO A 306 1.77 11.81 9.68
CA PRO A 306 1.14 13.05 9.28
C PRO A 306 1.75 13.52 7.95
N ILE A 307 0.89 13.91 7.01
CA ILE A 307 1.30 14.43 5.70
C ILE A 307 0.59 15.75 5.47
N LEU A 308 1.38 16.83 5.32
CA LEU A 308 0.86 18.12 4.91
C LEU A 308 0.68 18.15 3.40
N MET A 309 -0.45 18.67 2.96
CA MET A 309 -0.81 18.74 1.56
C MET A 309 -1.57 20.02 1.24
N GLU A 310 -1.46 20.47 0.01
CA GLU A 310 -2.26 21.55 -0.51
C GLU A 310 -3.64 21.06 -0.96
N ILE A 311 -4.67 21.73 -0.50
CA ILE A 311 -6.05 21.57 -0.96
C ILE A 311 -6.38 22.78 -1.83
N GLN A 312 -6.76 22.52 -3.07
CA GLN A 312 -7.15 23.52 -4.05
C GLN A 312 -8.65 23.42 -4.31
N ALA A 313 -9.33 24.55 -4.26
CA ALA A 313 -10.76 24.67 -4.53
C ALA A 313 -11.02 25.74 -5.59
N LEU A 314 -11.92 25.45 -6.51
CA LEU A 314 -12.39 26.42 -7.48
C LEU A 314 -13.91 26.42 -7.54
N LEU A 315 -14.51 27.57 -7.31
CA LEU A 315 -15.94 27.84 -7.51
C LEU A 315 -16.11 28.81 -8.68
N VAL A 316 -16.82 28.37 -9.73
CA VAL A 316 -17.14 29.21 -10.90
C VAL A 316 -18.66 29.23 -11.11
N PRO A 317 -19.24 30.37 -11.50
CA PRO A 317 -20.67 30.42 -11.84
C PRO A 317 -21.00 29.35 -12.88
N THR A 318 -22.07 28.55 -12.62
CA THR A 318 -22.52 27.56 -13.60
C THR A 318 -23.28 28.23 -14.75
N ASN A 319 -22.96 27.83 -15.97
CA ASN A 319 -23.71 28.23 -17.18
C ASN A 319 -24.72 27.14 -17.58
N PHE A 320 -24.79 26.04 -16.83
CA PHE A 320 -25.68 24.90 -17.11
C PHE A 320 -26.73 24.75 -16.02
N GLY A 321 -27.87 24.16 -16.34
CA GLY A 321 -28.97 24.00 -15.36
C GLY A 321 -28.63 23.13 -14.14
N LEU A 322 -27.61 22.27 -14.22
CA LEU A 322 -27.10 21.44 -13.10
C LEU A 322 -25.63 21.74 -12.86
N PRO A 323 -25.26 22.17 -11.64
CA PRO A 323 -23.87 22.48 -11.32
C PRO A 323 -23.01 21.21 -11.28
N ARG A 324 -21.80 21.32 -11.84
CA ARG A 324 -20.81 20.25 -11.85
C ARG A 324 -20.09 20.17 -10.52
N ARG A 325 -19.79 18.95 -10.08
CA ARG A 325 -19.01 18.67 -8.88
C ARG A 325 -17.88 17.73 -9.24
N THR A 326 -16.66 18.10 -8.87
CA THR A 326 -15.48 17.25 -9.09
C THR A 326 -14.66 17.23 -7.81
N ALA A 327 -14.29 16.05 -7.37
CA ALA A 327 -13.46 15.83 -6.18
C ALA A 327 -12.31 14.88 -6.53
N ASN A 328 -11.11 15.42 -6.59
CA ASN A 328 -9.89 14.62 -6.74
C ASN A 328 -9.19 14.55 -5.38
N GLY A 329 -8.91 13.31 -4.92
CA GLY A 329 -8.22 13.05 -3.67
C GLY A 329 -9.10 13.01 -2.43
N MET A 330 -10.43 13.27 -2.53
CA MET A 330 -11.38 13.10 -1.43
C MET A 330 -12.67 12.42 -1.90
N ASP A 331 -13.49 11.96 -0.94
CA ASP A 331 -14.77 11.35 -1.23
C ASP A 331 -15.78 12.36 -1.82
N TYR A 332 -16.43 11.98 -2.91
CA TYR A 332 -17.39 12.80 -3.63
C TYR A 332 -18.61 13.15 -2.78
N ASN A 333 -19.14 12.21 -2.00
CA ASN A 333 -20.32 12.45 -1.15
C ASN A 333 -19.95 13.40 -0.01
N ARG A 334 -18.70 13.33 0.50
CA ARG A 334 -18.21 14.26 1.51
C ARG A 334 -18.20 15.70 0.99
N LEU A 335 -17.74 15.92 -0.25
CA LEU A 335 -17.82 17.23 -0.89
C LEU A 335 -19.27 17.73 -0.95
N HIS A 336 -20.22 16.90 -1.34
CA HIS A 336 -21.65 17.28 -1.37
C HIS A 336 -22.18 17.71 -0.01
N MET A 337 -21.81 17.00 1.06
CA MET A 337 -22.19 17.36 2.42
C MET A 337 -21.61 18.73 2.84
N LEU A 338 -20.34 18.99 2.52
CA LEU A 338 -19.69 20.26 2.84
C LEU A 338 -20.32 21.42 2.09
N LEU A 339 -20.66 21.25 0.81
CA LEU A 339 -21.41 22.26 0.02
C LEU A 339 -22.79 22.56 0.61
N ALA A 340 -23.52 21.54 1.05
CA ALA A 340 -24.82 21.72 1.72
C ALA A 340 -24.69 22.45 3.06
N VAL A 341 -23.65 22.15 3.85
CA VAL A 341 -23.33 22.89 5.09
C VAL A 341 -23.00 24.34 4.77
N MET A 342 -22.16 24.60 3.75
CA MET A 342 -21.80 25.93 3.29
C MET A 342 -23.02 26.73 2.86
N GLU A 343 -23.93 26.17 2.08
CA GLU A 343 -25.18 26.80 1.65
C GLU A 343 -26.07 27.13 2.85
N ARG A 344 -26.32 26.14 3.72
CA ARG A 344 -27.27 26.31 4.83
C ARG A 344 -26.75 27.19 5.97
N ARG A 345 -25.46 27.15 6.27
CA ARG A 345 -24.86 27.81 7.46
C ARG A 345 -24.16 29.13 7.14
N LEU A 346 -23.66 29.29 5.92
CA LEU A 346 -22.96 30.51 5.49
C LEU A 346 -23.78 31.34 4.50
N GLY A 347 -24.89 30.81 3.95
CA GLY A 347 -25.76 31.51 3.00
C GLY A 347 -25.14 31.65 1.61
N ILE A 348 -24.18 30.80 1.26
CA ILE A 348 -23.54 30.79 -0.07
C ILE A 348 -24.33 29.82 -0.97
N GLU A 349 -25.03 30.35 -1.99
CA GLU A 349 -25.87 29.55 -2.89
C GLU A 349 -25.05 28.65 -3.82
N CYS A 350 -24.58 27.50 -3.28
CA CYS A 350 -23.72 26.56 -4.01
C CYS A 350 -24.39 25.96 -5.25
N SER A 351 -25.72 26.02 -5.35
CA SER A 351 -26.49 25.59 -6.52
C SER A 351 -26.23 26.44 -7.78
N LYS A 352 -25.64 27.60 -7.64
CA LYS A 352 -25.29 28.52 -8.74
C LYS A 352 -23.85 28.40 -9.22
N PHE A 353 -23.05 27.51 -8.63
CA PHE A 353 -21.61 27.38 -8.91
C PHE A 353 -21.23 25.94 -9.21
N ASP A 354 -20.38 25.75 -10.20
CA ASP A 354 -19.59 24.55 -10.36
C ASP A 354 -18.50 24.53 -9.29
N ALA A 355 -18.25 23.37 -8.68
CA ALA A 355 -17.25 23.21 -7.62
C ALA A 355 -16.24 22.13 -7.98
N TYR A 356 -14.97 22.50 -7.92
CA TYR A 356 -13.84 21.61 -8.18
C TYR A 356 -12.93 21.61 -6.96
N ILE A 357 -12.59 20.41 -6.48
CA ILE A 357 -11.59 20.18 -5.42
C ILE A 357 -10.49 19.30 -5.97
N ASN A 358 -9.27 19.67 -5.64
CA ASN A 358 -8.09 18.88 -5.97
C ASN A 358 -7.15 18.85 -4.77
N ILE A 359 -6.79 17.65 -4.30
CA ILE A 359 -5.70 17.46 -3.35
C ILE A 359 -4.43 17.30 -4.18
N ALA A 360 -3.46 18.20 -4.01
CA ALA A 360 -2.22 18.20 -4.75
C ALA A 360 -1.39 16.93 -4.47
N GLY A 361 -0.67 16.44 -5.50
CA GLY A 361 0.21 15.27 -5.40
C GLY A 361 -0.46 13.91 -5.60
N GLY A 362 -1.78 13.87 -5.93
CA GLY A 362 -2.49 12.62 -6.24
C GLY A 362 -2.80 11.75 -5.01
N LEU A 363 -2.72 12.32 -3.80
CA LEU A 363 -3.11 11.62 -2.57
C LEU A 363 -4.63 11.46 -2.47
N LYS A 364 -5.07 10.35 -1.86
CA LYS A 364 -6.48 10.10 -1.54
C LYS A 364 -6.66 10.08 -0.04
N ILE A 365 -7.30 11.13 0.50
CA ILE A 365 -7.55 11.26 1.93
C ILE A 365 -9.00 10.89 2.22
N SER A 366 -9.21 9.83 2.98
CA SER A 366 -10.54 9.35 3.39
C SER A 366 -11.00 9.88 4.74
N GLU A 367 -10.08 10.41 5.56
CA GLU A 367 -10.42 10.90 6.89
C GLU A 367 -11.07 12.32 6.85
N PRO A 368 -11.99 12.61 7.77
CA PRO A 368 -12.70 13.90 7.80
C PRO A 368 -11.86 15.08 8.32
N SER A 369 -10.62 14.86 8.69
CA SER A 369 -9.75 15.91 9.27
C SER A 369 -9.49 17.09 8.33
N ILE A 370 -9.64 16.89 7.02
CA ILE A 370 -9.43 17.93 6.00
C ILE A 370 -10.68 18.76 5.69
N ASP A 371 -11.84 18.43 6.26
CA ASP A 371 -13.13 19.08 5.93
C ASP A 371 -13.10 20.59 6.09
N LEU A 372 -12.56 21.04 7.24
CA LEU A 372 -12.48 22.47 7.54
C LEU A 372 -11.61 23.21 6.51
N ALA A 373 -10.53 22.58 6.08
CA ALA A 373 -9.65 23.14 5.06
C ALA A 373 -10.36 23.20 3.69
N VAL A 374 -11.06 22.14 3.28
CA VAL A 374 -11.85 22.10 2.05
C VAL A 374 -12.90 23.20 2.05
N LEU A 375 -13.64 23.36 3.15
CA LEU A 375 -14.68 24.39 3.28
C LEU A 375 -14.05 25.81 3.18
N LEU A 376 -12.92 26.05 3.88
CA LEU A 376 -12.26 27.33 3.81
C LEU A 376 -11.65 27.63 2.43
N ALA A 377 -11.14 26.63 1.73
CA ALA A 377 -10.66 26.76 0.36
C ALA A 377 -11.81 27.15 -0.59
N LEU A 378 -12.99 26.52 -0.45
CA LEU A 378 -14.18 26.87 -1.21
C LEU A 378 -14.63 28.31 -0.93
N VAL A 379 -14.65 28.73 0.34
CA VAL A 379 -15.02 30.11 0.72
C VAL A 379 -13.96 31.11 0.21
N SER A 380 -12.68 30.76 0.28
CA SER A 380 -11.57 31.56 -0.27
C SER A 380 -11.75 31.79 -1.77
N SER A 381 -12.03 30.72 -2.53
CA SER A 381 -12.34 30.80 -3.96
C SER A 381 -13.57 31.67 -4.25
N TYR A 382 -14.66 31.44 -3.49
CA TYR A 382 -15.91 32.21 -3.65
C TYR A 382 -15.72 33.71 -3.42
N ARG A 383 -14.95 34.07 -2.39
CA ARG A 383 -14.70 35.48 -2.03
C ARG A 383 -13.54 36.10 -2.80
N ASN A 384 -12.79 35.32 -3.53
CA ASN A 384 -11.53 35.70 -4.17
C ASN A 384 -10.53 36.35 -3.19
N ILE A 385 -10.37 35.75 -2.00
CA ILE A 385 -9.46 36.20 -0.95
C ILE A 385 -8.48 35.06 -0.62
N SER A 386 -7.17 35.35 -0.70
CA SER A 386 -6.13 34.40 -0.32
C SER A 386 -6.13 34.11 1.18
N ILE A 387 -5.75 32.90 1.54
CA ILE A 387 -5.48 32.50 2.91
C ILE A 387 -3.98 32.69 3.15
N PRO A 388 -3.57 33.21 4.32
CA PRO A 388 -2.15 33.43 4.60
C PRO A 388 -1.33 32.16 4.50
N GLU A 389 -0.20 32.24 3.79
CA GLU A 389 0.65 31.10 3.37
C GLU A 389 1.20 30.26 4.53
N ASP A 390 1.46 30.91 5.67
CA ASP A 390 2.00 30.31 6.87
C ASP A 390 0.92 29.64 7.75
N THR A 391 -0.28 29.40 7.19
CA THR A 391 -1.43 28.85 7.90
C THR A 391 -1.70 27.41 7.46
N MET A 392 -1.82 26.52 8.44
CA MET A 392 -2.31 25.16 8.27
C MET A 392 -3.66 25.00 8.97
N VAL A 393 -4.56 24.21 8.41
CA VAL A 393 -5.91 24.02 8.92
C VAL A 393 -6.28 22.56 8.98
N PHE A 394 -6.89 22.12 10.09
CA PHE A 394 -7.50 20.81 10.17
C PHE A 394 -8.71 20.79 11.10
N GLY A 395 -9.65 19.88 10.86
CA GLY A 395 -10.83 19.66 11.67
C GLY A 395 -11.96 19.04 10.88
N GLU A 396 -12.78 18.22 11.54
CA GLU A 396 -14.01 17.67 10.95
C GLU A 396 -15.13 18.70 11.02
N VAL A 397 -15.94 18.80 9.95
CA VAL A 397 -17.11 19.68 9.90
C VAL A 397 -18.37 18.84 10.02
N GLY A 398 -19.17 19.11 11.08
CA GLY A 398 -20.48 18.50 11.27
C GLY A 398 -21.58 19.22 10.50
N LEU A 399 -22.73 18.57 10.33
CA LEU A 399 -23.88 19.09 9.55
C LEU A 399 -24.52 20.35 10.16
N SER A 400 -24.34 20.60 11.47
CA SER A 400 -24.75 21.84 12.11
C SER A 400 -23.77 22.98 11.91
N GLY A 401 -22.60 22.72 11.31
CA GLY A 401 -21.52 23.68 11.13
C GLY A 401 -20.58 23.75 12.34
N GLU A 402 -20.68 22.80 13.27
CA GLU A 402 -19.73 22.62 14.38
C GLU A 402 -18.41 22.05 13.88
N ILE A 403 -17.31 22.42 14.54
CA ILE A 403 -16.00 21.85 14.27
C ILE A 403 -15.68 20.80 15.35
N ARG A 404 -15.47 19.58 14.90
CA ARG A 404 -15.20 18.42 15.75
C ARG A 404 -13.72 18.09 15.81
N GLY A 405 -13.33 17.50 16.95
CA GLY A 405 -11.98 16.98 17.15
C GLY A 405 -11.64 15.85 16.19
N VAL A 406 -10.36 15.73 15.87
CA VAL A 406 -9.80 14.68 15.01
C VAL A 406 -8.66 13.96 15.74
N SER A 407 -8.36 12.74 15.30
CA SER A 407 -7.27 11.94 15.88
C SER A 407 -5.89 12.59 15.63
N HIS A 408 -4.92 12.26 16.46
CA HIS A 408 -3.50 12.62 16.28
C HIS A 408 -3.24 14.13 16.12
N SER A 409 -4.01 14.99 16.79
CA SER A 409 -3.88 16.45 16.66
C SER A 409 -2.49 16.96 17.01
N GLU A 410 -1.83 16.39 18.01
CA GLU A 410 -0.47 16.77 18.41
C GLU A 410 0.55 16.51 17.28
N ALA A 411 0.52 15.32 16.67
CA ALA A 411 1.42 15.00 15.56
C ALA A 411 1.21 15.91 14.33
N ARG A 412 -0.05 16.33 14.07
CA ARG A 412 -0.35 17.30 13.00
C ARG A 412 0.27 18.66 13.29
N ILE A 413 0.20 19.10 14.55
CA ILE A 413 0.78 20.35 14.99
C ILE A 413 2.31 20.29 14.89
N GLU A 414 2.93 19.21 15.36
CA GLU A 414 4.39 19.02 15.30
C GLU A 414 4.91 19.02 13.88
N GLU A 415 4.21 18.36 12.95
CA GLU A 415 4.57 18.34 11.53
C GLU A 415 4.48 19.74 10.91
N ALA A 416 3.43 20.52 11.24
CA ALA A 416 3.31 21.89 10.78
C ALA A 416 4.43 22.79 11.30
N ILE A 417 4.81 22.64 12.58
CA ILE A 417 5.94 23.37 13.18
C ILE A 417 7.25 23.03 12.47
N ARG A 418 7.47 21.73 12.20
CA ARG A 418 8.67 21.23 11.52
C ARG A 418 8.84 21.84 10.14
N LEU A 419 7.71 22.12 9.45
CA LEU A 419 7.70 22.73 8.11
C LEU A 419 7.59 24.26 8.12
N GLY A 420 7.67 24.89 9.29
CA GLY A 420 7.77 26.35 9.42
C GLY A 420 6.44 27.10 9.39
N PHE A 421 5.30 26.43 9.54
CA PHE A 421 4.01 27.08 9.67
C PHE A 421 3.94 27.86 10.98
N LYS A 422 3.33 29.07 10.94
CA LYS A 422 3.23 29.96 12.08
C LYS A 422 1.83 30.02 12.69
N ARG A 423 0.82 29.59 11.94
CA ARG A 423 -0.59 29.62 12.35
C ARG A 423 -1.25 28.27 12.09
N ILE A 424 -1.99 27.77 13.08
CA ILE A 424 -2.79 26.55 12.91
C ILE A 424 -4.22 26.85 13.37
N LEU A 425 -5.17 26.69 12.44
CA LEU A 425 -6.59 26.70 12.74
C LEU A 425 -7.02 25.26 13.06
N LEU A 426 -7.58 25.05 14.25
CA LEU A 426 -7.87 23.71 14.77
C LEU A 426 -9.16 23.69 15.59
N PRO A 427 -9.77 22.50 15.80
CA PRO A 427 -10.93 22.36 16.66
C PRO A 427 -10.66 22.85 18.09
N ALA A 428 -11.60 23.60 18.67
CA ALA A 428 -11.47 24.11 20.04
C ALA A 428 -11.29 22.98 21.09
N TYR A 429 -11.74 21.77 20.78
CA TYR A 429 -11.51 20.57 21.59
C TYR A 429 -10.03 20.24 21.80
N HIS A 430 -9.18 20.60 20.83
CA HIS A 430 -7.73 20.35 20.87
C HIS A 430 -6.93 21.58 21.33
N ALA A 431 -7.61 22.62 21.83
CA ALA A 431 -6.90 23.76 22.40
C ALA A 431 -6.02 23.29 23.57
N PRO A 432 -4.72 23.62 23.61
CA PRO A 432 -3.84 23.15 24.66
C PRO A 432 -4.29 23.74 26.01
N THR A 433 -4.56 22.89 26.97
CA THR A 433 -4.71 23.25 28.37
C THR A 433 -3.36 23.63 28.90
N GLN A 434 -3.06 24.93 28.98
CA GLN A 434 -1.90 25.61 29.60
C GLN A 434 -0.53 24.88 29.54
N GLY A 435 0.48 25.57 29.02
CA GLY A 435 1.87 25.36 29.45
C GLY A 435 2.96 25.13 28.42
N LYS A 436 2.70 24.73 27.19
CA LYS A 436 3.77 24.63 26.16
C LYS A 436 3.86 25.96 25.39
N LYS A 437 4.86 26.82 25.68
CA LYS A 437 5.25 27.90 24.77
C LYS A 437 5.69 27.25 23.45
N ARG A 438 4.91 27.47 22.40
CA ARG A 438 5.24 27.09 21.02
C ARG A 438 5.41 28.38 20.23
N ASP A 439 6.37 28.41 19.34
CA ASP A 439 6.56 29.54 18.41
C ASP A 439 5.51 29.53 17.28
N ILE A 440 4.29 29.11 17.60
CA ILE A 440 3.18 28.97 16.66
C ILE A 440 1.88 29.47 17.30
N SER A 441 1.07 30.19 16.52
CA SER A 441 -0.24 30.67 16.94
C SER A 441 -1.28 29.58 16.69
N LEU A 442 -1.83 28.99 17.74
CA LEU A 442 -2.94 28.07 17.68
C LEU A 442 -4.25 28.85 17.75
N ILE A 443 -5.12 28.70 16.76
CA ILE A 443 -6.40 29.40 16.63
C ILE A 443 -7.53 28.38 16.79
N PRO A 444 -8.03 28.16 18.01
CA PRO A 444 -9.10 27.21 18.25
C PRO A 444 -10.45 27.76 17.77
N VAL A 445 -11.20 26.95 17.04
CA VAL A 445 -12.54 27.30 16.52
C VAL A 445 -13.59 26.26 16.88
N LYS A 446 -14.80 26.70 17.21
CA LYS A 446 -15.92 25.84 17.58
C LYS A 446 -16.87 25.57 16.41
N ASN A 447 -16.93 26.47 15.46
CA ASN A 447 -17.86 26.40 14.33
C ASN A 447 -17.26 27.09 13.09
N ILE A 448 -17.87 26.84 11.93
CA ILE A 448 -17.42 27.36 10.64
C ILE A 448 -17.46 28.91 10.56
N ARG A 449 -18.34 29.58 11.32
CA ARG A 449 -18.41 31.05 11.33
C ARG A 449 -17.21 31.66 12.03
N GLU A 450 -16.77 31.06 13.14
CA GLU A 450 -15.53 31.45 13.82
C GLU A 450 -14.31 31.21 12.92
N ALA A 451 -14.30 30.10 12.15
CA ALA A 451 -13.21 29.82 11.24
C ALA A 451 -13.04 30.86 10.13
N LEU A 452 -14.12 31.56 9.75
CA LEU A 452 -14.05 32.64 8.76
C LEU A 452 -13.24 33.87 9.24
N THR A 453 -12.89 33.97 10.51
CA THR A 453 -12.03 35.04 11.03
C THR A 453 -10.65 35.04 10.39
N ILE A 454 -10.20 33.91 9.80
CA ILE A 454 -8.94 33.80 9.05
C ILE A 454 -8.87 34.76 7.85
N PHE A 455 -10.04 35.20 7.31
CA PHE A 455 -10.13 36.16 6.20
C PHE A 455 -10.16 37.62 6.65
N LYS A 456 -10.18 37.86 7.97
CA LYS A 456 -10.11 39.22 8.50
C LYS A 456 -8.61 39.59 8.58
N LYS A 457 -8.24 40.69 7.91
CA LYS A 457 -6.91 41.30 8.00
C LYS A 457 -6.70 41.92 9.37
#